data_af403bada6e6b7781c78f20e2113a3ca
#
_entry.id   af403bada6e6b7781c78f20e2113a3ca
#
_cell.length_a   1.000
_cell.length_b   1.000
_cell.length_c   1.000
_cell.angle_alpha   90.00
_cell.angle_beta   90.00
_cell.angle_gamma   90.00
#
_symmetry.space_group_name_H-M   'P 1'
#
loop_
_entity.id
_entity.type
_entity.pdbx_description
1 polymer ?
#
loop_
_entity_poly.entity_id
_entity_poly.type
_entity_poly.pdbx_seq_one_letter_code
_entity_poly.pdbx_strand_id
1 'polypeptide(L)'
;EMVKWDYELRNADQLETVVDRAIAVAMSPPRGPIYLSLPREVLAAPLGEISFDSPTRQGAATASAADPNAIAQAASWIANANNPVIVTASYGRHADDVAALAELAERFAIPVVCYRPRYMCLGNDHPMHMGFEPGPLIKDADVILVVDCDVPWIPSLHKVNPDAKVIQLAVDPLFAKYPVRGFPSDLSIAADSGPALVQLAEALDGSAAKASARIENSRKRAGDARAKAAEARADQVAKAGNGA
;
A
#
# COMPACT_ATOMS: atom_id res chain seq x y z
N GLU A 1 -3.34 -6.86 -20.22
CA GLU A 1 -2.28 -7.87 -20.04
C GLU A 1 -2.36 -8.40 -18.61
N MET A 2 -2.62 -9.72 -18.47
CA MET A 2 -2.90 -10.31 -17.15
C MET A 2 -1.65 -10.81 -16.44
N VAL A 3 -0.53 -10.91 -17.17
CA VAL A 3 0.75 -11.41 -16.64
C VAL A 3 1.85 -10.37 -16.79
N LYS A 4 2.87 -10.47 -15.95
CA LYS A 4 4.02 -9.57 -15.98
C LYS A 4 5.00 -9.92 -17.10
N TRP A 5 5.10 -11.20 -17.40
CA TRP A 5 5.95 -11.76 -18.43
C TRP A 5 5.43 -13.12 -18.85
N ASP A 6 5.57 -13.46 -20.12
CA ASP A 6 5.25 -14.75 -20.68
C ASP A 6 6.36 -15.23 -21.61
N TYR A 7 6.51 -16.55 -21.69
CA TYR A 7 7.46 -17.16 -22.57
C TYR A 7 7.07 -18.61 -22.88
N GLU A 8 7.36 -19.05 -24.11
CA GLU A 8 7.27 -20.44 -24.50
C GLU A 8 8.66 -21.05 -24.56
N LEU A 9 8.89 -22.13 -23.81
CA LEU A 9 10.13 -22.89 -23.82
C LEU A 9 10.33 -23.52 -25.19
N ARG A 10 11.39 -23.16 -25.91
CA ARG A 10 11.67 -23.63 -27.28
C ARG A 10 12.75 -24.70 -27.36
N ASN A 11 13.60 -24.78 -26.35
CA ASN A 11 14.70 -25.72 -26.25
C ASN A 11 14.85 -26.19 -24.81
N ALA A 12 15.00 -27.51 -24.62
CA ALA A 12 15.18 -28.10 -23.30
C ALA A 12 16.42 -27.59 -22.56
N ASP A 13 17.51 -27.30 -23.27
CA ASP A 13 18.75 -26.75 -22.72
C ASP A 13 18.58 -25.36 -22.07
N GLN A 14 17.50 -24.66 -22.36
CA GLN A 14 17.17 -23.34 -21.80
C GLN A 14 16.34 -23.41 -20.53
N LEU A 15 15.95 -24.60 -20.08
CA LEU A 15 14.98 -24.77 -18.99
C LEU A 15 15.38 -24.02 -17.73
N GLU A 16 16.60 -24.20 -17.24
CA GLU A 16 17.11 -23.51 -16.05
C GLU A 16 17.05 -22.00 -16.21
N THR A 17 17.64 -21.49 -17.28
CA THR A 17 17.69 -20.04 -17.55
C THR A 17 16.31 -19.41 -17.65
N VAL A 18 15.36 -20.09 -18.28
CA VAL A 18 13.98 -19.60 -18.46
C VAL A 18 13.22 -19.61 -17.12
N VAL A 19 13.35 -20.67 -16.32
CA VAL A 19 12.69 -20.78 -15.03
C VAL A 19 13.27 -19.76 -14.05
N ASP A 20 14.58 -19.65 -13.96
CA ASP A 20 15.24 -18.67 -13.08
C ASP A 20 14.85 -17.24 -13.42
N ARG A 21 14.86 -16.92 -14.73
CA ARG A 21 14.40 -15.62 -15.21
C ARG A 21 12.92 -15.38 -14.87
N ALA A 22 12.08 -16.37 -15.06
CA ALA A 22 10.65 -16.27 -14.73
C ALA A 22 10.43 -15.93 -13.26
N ILE A 23 11.13 -16.63 -12.36
CA ILE A 23 11.08 -16.39 -10.92
C ILE A 23 11.64 -15.00 -10.59
N ALA A 24 12.79 -14.65 -11.13
CA ALA A 24 13.39 -13.32 -10.92
C ALA A 24 12.45 -12.19 -11.35
N VAL A 25 11.80 -12.32 -12.51
CA VAL A 25 10.82 -11.33 -13.01
C VAL A 25 9.56 -11.30 -12.13
N ALA A 26 9.02 -12.46 -11.76
CA ALA A 26 7.82 -12.53 -10.90
C ALA A 26 8.04 -11.87 -9.54
N MET A 27 9.21 -12.08 -8.95
CA MET A 27 9.56 -11.60 -7.60
C MET A 27 10.09 -10.16 -7.57
N SER A 28 10.49 -9.60 -8.71
CA SER A 28 10.92 -8.20 -8.80
C SER A 28 9.72 -7.26 -8.66
N PRO A 29 9.84 -6.15 -7.91
CA PRO A 29 8.76 -5.16 -7.81
C PRO A 29 8.47 -4.41 -9.13
N PRO A 30 7.21 -4.05 -9.39
CA PRO A 30 6.00 -4.58 -8.77
C PRO A 30 5.83 -6.08 -9.06
N ARG A 31 5.68 -6.89 -8.01
CA ARG A 31 5.53 -8.35 -8.16
C ARG A 31 4.27 -8.69 -8.96
N GLY A 32 4.36 -9.73 -9.76
CA GLY A 32 3.22 -10.12 -10.58
C GLY A 32 3.37 -11.53 -11.17
N PRO A 33 2.25 -12.11 -11.64
CA PRO A 33 2.27 -13.43 -12.22
C PRO A 33 3.06 -13.47 -13.53
N ILE A 34 3.65 -14.63 -13.80
CA ILE A 34 4.26 -14.98 -15.08
C ILE A 34 3.50 -16.17 -15.69
N TYR A 35 3.62 -16.33 -16.98
CA TYR A 35 3.07 -17.48 -17.70
C TYR A 35 4.17 -18.17 -18.50
N LEU A 36 4.36 -19.46 -18.27
CA LEU A 36 5.27 -20.30 -19.05
C LEU A 36 4.49 -21.36 -19.81
N SER A 37 4.70 -21.40 -21.12
CA SER A 37 4.25 -22.51 -21.97
C SER A 37 5.40 -23.52 -22.09
N LEU A 38 5.10 -24.77 -21.80
CA LEU A 38 6.05 -25.88 -21.88
C LEU A 38 5.53 -26.88 -22.93
N PRO A 39 5.91 -26.73 -24.21
CA PRO A 39 5.46 -27.60 -25.28
C PRO A 39 5.83 -29.07 -25.01
N ARG A 40 4.91 -29.97 -25.29
CA ARG A 40 5.09 -31.41 -25.05
C ARG A 40 6.30 -31.96 -25.79
N GLU A 41 6.55 -31.49 -27.00
CA GLU A 41 7.66 -31.92 -27.85
C GLU A 41 9.01 -31.57 -27.21
N VAL A 42 9.11 -30.38 -26.60
CA VAL A 42 10.30 -29.96 -25.88
C VAL A 42 10.51 -30.76 -24.60
N LEU A 43 9.41 -31.04 -23.86
CA LEU A 43 9.47 -31.83 -22.62
C LEU A 43 9.79 -33.31 -22.88
N ALA A 44 9.49 -33.82 -24.07
CA ALA A 44 9.82 -35.19 -24.48
C ALA A 44 11.19 -35.33 -25.15
N ALA A 45 11.88 -34.23 -25.41
CA ALA A 45 13.21 -34.24 -26.03
C ALA A 45 14.23 -34.93 -25.10
N PRO A 46 15.18 -35.71 -25.65
CA PRO A 46 16.27 -36.23 -24.84
C PRO A 46 17.09 -35.11 -24.24
N LEU A 47 17.30 -35.18 -22.94
CA LEU A 47 18.17 -34.24 -22.23
C LEU A 47 19.53 -34.91 -21.98
N GLY A 48 20.61 -34.17 -22.19
CA GLY A 48 21.94 -34.52 -21.74
C GLY A 48 22.12 -34.42 -20.23
N GLU A 49 23.36 -34.33 -19.76
CA GLU A 49 23.62 -34.01 -18.36
C GLU A 49 23.15 -32.57 -18.05
N ILE A 50 22.29 -32.46 -17.03
CA ILE A 50 21.81 -31.17 -16.56
C ILE A 50 22.55 -30.85 -15.26
N SER A 51 23.14 -29.67 -15.18
CA SER A 51 23.58 -29.08 -13.92
C SER A 51 22.74 -27.84 -13.62
N PHE A 52 22.35 -27.67 -12.38
CA PHE A 52 21.62 -26.50 -11.93
C PHE A 52 22.47 -25.71 -10.94
N ASP A 53 22.53 -24.40 -11.13
CA ASP A 53 23.14 -23.52 -10.13
C ASP A 53 22.26 -23.45 -8.88
N SER A 54 22.84 -23.78 -7.73
CA SER A 54 22.16 -23.67 -6.42
C SER A 54 23.06 -22.98 -5.41
N PRO A 55 22.74 -21.76 -4.96
CA PRO A 55 21.57 -20.94 -5.36
C PRO A 55 21.70 -20.37 -6.79
N THR A 56 20.56 -20.09 -7.39
CA THR A 56 20.52 -19.42 -8.70
C THR A 56 21.28 -18.09 -8.68
N ARG A 57 21.97 -17.76 -9.78
CA ARG A 57 22.65 -16.46 -9.95
C ARG A 57 21.75 -15.36 -10.54
N GLN A 58 20.47 -15.66 -10.80
CA GLN A 58 19.47 -14.73 -11.29
C GLN A 58 18.55 -14.29 -10.14
N GLY A 59 19.01 -13.32 -9.35
CA GLY A 59 18.21 -12.75 -8.25
C GLY A 59 17.13 -11.78 -8.75
N ALA A 60 16.08 -11.62 -7.95
CA ALA A 60 15.08 -10.58 -8.16
C ALA A 60 15.68 -9.18 -7.92
N ALA A 61 15.18 -8.17 -8.64
CA ALA A 61 15.52 -6.77 -8.39
C ALA A 61 14.92 -6.31 -7.05
N THR A 62 15.58 -5.38 -6.38
CA THR A 62 15.02 -4.66 -5.23
C THR A 62 14.15 -3.50 -5.69
N ALA A 63 13.20 -3.06 -4.82
CA ALA A 63 12.43 -1.86 -5.08
C ALA A 63 13.30 -0.60 -4.95
N SER A 64 12.88 0.47 -5.61
CA SER A 64 13.57 1.76 -5.56
C SER A 64 13.35 2.45 -4.22
N ALA A 65 14.34 3.22 -3.75
CA ALA A 65 14.15 4.19 -2.67
C ALA A 65 13.31 5.37 -3.16
N ALA A 66 12.63 6.05 -2.23
CA ALA A 66 11.89 7.25 -2.56
C ALA A 66 12.82 8.43 -2.88
N ASP A 67 12.38 9.32 -3.78
CA ASP A 67 13.05 10.60 -4.01
C ASP A 67 12.96 11.47 -2.73
N PRO A 68 14.09 11.90 -2.17
CA PRO A 68 14.10 12.73 -0.95
C PRO A 68 13.33 14.05 -1.10
N ASN A 69 13.29 14.65 -2.27
CA ASN A 69 12.53 15.87 -2.53
C ASN A 69 11.02 15.60 -2.49
N ALA A 70 10.60 14.47 -3.05
CA ALA A 70 9.20 14.05 -3.02
C ALA A 70 8.75 13.72 -1.58
N ILE A 71 9.60 13.07 -0.79
CA ILE A 71 9.35 12.82 0.65
C ILE A 71 9.26 14.15 1.43
N ALA A 72 10.19 15.08 1.20
CA ALA A 72 10.17 16.39 1.85
C ALA A 72 8.90 17.19 1.50
N GLN A 73 8.45 17.11 0.23
CA GLN A 73 7.21 17.74 -0.21
C GLN A 73 5.98 17.10 0.46
N ALA A 74 5.92 15.79 0.53
CA ALA A 74 4.85 15.04 1.22
C ALA A 74 4.81 15.40 2.71
N ALA A 75 5.97 15.41 3.38
CA ALA A 75 6.11 15.80 4.78
C ALA A 75 5.64 17.25 5.01
N SER A 76 6.01 18.17 4.13
CA SER A 76 5.56 19.57 4.20
C SER A 76 4.03 19.68 4.11
N TRP A 77 3.40 18.98 3.19
CA TRP A 77 1.94 19.01 3.06
C TRP A 77 1.25 18.41 4.29
N ILE A 78 1.71 17.25 4.76
CA ILE A 78 1.15 16.60 5.95
C ILE A 78 1.36 17.43 7.22
N ALA A 79 2.53 18.04 7.39
CA ALA A 79 2.82 18.88 8.57
C ALA A 79 1.94 20.13 8.64
N ASN A 80 1.57 20.71 7.49
CA ASN A 80 0.72 21.90 7.39
C ASN A 80 -0.79 21.55 7.27
N ALA A 81 -1.13 20.27 7.15
CA ALA A 81 -2.51 19.83 7.05
C ALA A 81 -3.28 19.98 8.37
N ASN A 82 -4.56 20.29 8.29
CA ASN A 82 -5.46 20.26 9.43
C ASN A 82 -6.10 18.87 9.62
N ASN A 83 -6.36 18.18 8.51
CA ASN A 83 -7.06 16.90 8.46
C ASN A 83 -6.35 15.90 7.53
N PRO A 84 -5.10 15.51 7.81
CA PRO A 84 -4.43 14.49 7.02
C PRO A 84 -5.06 13.12 7.28
N VAL A 85 -5.15 12.28 6.23
CA VAL A 85 -5.68 10.91 6.30
C VAL A 85 -4.78 9.98 5.49
N ILE A 86 -4.54 8.77 6.01
CA ILE A 86 -3.91 7.69 5.26
C ILE A 86 -5.00 6.70 4.81
N VAL A 87 -4.96 6.32 3.54
CA VAL A 87 -5.79 5.25 2.97
C VAL A 87 -4.88 4.17 2.42
N THR A 88 -5.06 2.92 2.88
CA THR A 88 -4.22 1.79 2.47
C THR A 88 -5.04 0.52 2.26
N ALA A 89 -4.52 -0.40 1.44
CA ALA A 89 -5.13 -1.72 1.20
C ALA A 89 -4.11 -2.87 1.28
N SER A 90 -2.86 -2.63 0.91
CA SER A 90 -1.87 -3.70 0.73
C SER A 90 -0.54 -3.45 1.45
N TYR A 91 -0.45 -2.39 2.24
CA TYR A 91 0.79 -2.00 2.91
C TYR A 91 1.33 -3.08 3.88
N GLY A 92 0.47 -3.79 4.59
CA GLY A 92 0.85 -4.84 5.54
C GLY A 92 1.38 -6.14 4.91
N ARG A 93 1.93 -6.08 3.70
CA ARG A 93 2.53 -7.24 3.01
C ARG A 93 3.74 -7.79 3.78
N HIS A 94 4.48 -6.94 4.47
CA HIS A 94 5.58 -7.28 5.34
C HIS A 94 5.24 -6.87 6.78
N ALA A 95 5.55 -7.74 7.75
CA ALA A 95 5.20 -7.51 9.16
C ALA A 95 5.85 -6.25 9.74
N ASP A 96 7.11 -6.00 9.36
CA ASP A 96 7.87 -4.82 9.83
C ASP A 96 7.25 -3.50 9.33
N ASP A 97 6.64 -3.50 8.15
CA ASP A 97 5.96 -2.34 7.59
C ASP A 97 4.75 -1.95 8.45
N VAL A 98 4.02 -2.93 9.01
CA VAL A 98 2.88 -2.67 9.91
C VAL A 98 3.30 -1.85 11.12
N ALA A 99 4.46 -2.17 11.70
CA ALA A 99 4.99 -1.43 12.84
C ALA A 99 5.37 0.02 12.47
N ALA A 100 5.97 0.21 11.30
CA ALA A 100 6.35 1.55 10.80
C ALA A 100 5.11 2.44 10.56
N LEU A 101 4.03 1.88 9.99
CA LEU A 101 2.78 2.61 9.82
C LEU A 101 2.12 2.93 11.17
N ALA A 102 2.13 1.99 12.11
CA ALA A 102 1.58 2.19 13.44
C ALA A 102 2.29 3.34 14.16
N GLU A 103 3.63 3.32 14.18
CA GLU A 103 4.44 4.38 14.78
C GLU A 103 4.18 5.75 14.14
N LEU A 104 4.22 5.83 12.80
CA LEU A 104 3.95 7.08 12.08
C LEU A 104 2.53 7.61 12.38
N ALA A 105 1.53 6.76 12.31
CA ALA A 105 0.14 7.14 12.54
C ALA A 105 -0.09 7.65 13.98
N GLU A 106 0.47 6.97 14.98
CA GLU A 106 0.34 7.36 16.37
C GLU A 106 1.12 8.63 16.69
N ARG A 107 2.36 8.69 16.25
CA ARG A 107 3.28 9.79 16.54
C ARG A 107 2.76 11.13 16.00
N PHE A 108 2.27 11.12 14.77
CA PHE A 108 1.77 12.32 14.10
C PHE A 108 0.24 12.43 14.12
N ALA A 109 -0.45 11.53 14.82
CA ALA A 109 -1.90 11.47 14.94
C ALA A 109 -2.61 11.56 13.57
N ILE A 110 -2.22 10.69 12.64
CA ILE A 110 -2.80 10.61 11.31
C ILE A 110 -3.79 9.45 11.27
N PRO A 111 -5.09 9.68 11.09
CA PRO A 111 -6.09 8.63 10.93
C PRO A 111 -5.77 7.72 9.75
N VAL A 112 -5.92 6.41 9.94
CA VAL A 112 -5.68 5.39 8.92
C VAL A 112 -6.96 4.64 8.62
N VAL A 113 -7.31 4.56 7.35
CA VAL A 113 -8.39 3.71 6.83
C VAL A 113 -7.80 2.55 6.05
N CYS A 114 -8.12 1.33 6.45
CA CYS A 114 -7.75 0.12 5.75
C CYS A 114 -8.86 -0.25 4.75
N TYR A 115 -8.91 0.44 3.60
CA TYR A 115 -10.00 0.26 2.64
C TYR A 115 -9.84 -1.02 1.83
N ARG A 116 -10.79 -1.95 1.96
CA ARG A 116 -10.76 -3.27 1.30
C ARG A 116 -9.40 -3.97 1.42
N PRO A 117 -8.89 -4.14 2.66
CA PRO A 117 -7.53 -4.58 2.89
C PRO A 117 -7.28 -5.98 2.33
N ARG A 118 -6.16 -6.14 1.65
CA ARG A 118 -5.64 -7.45 1.20
C ARG A 118 -4.70 -8.06 2.23
N TYR A 119 -4.15 -7.22 3.10
CA TYR A 119 -3.29 -7.58 4.23
C TYR A 119 -3.71 -6.77 5.44
N MET A 120 -3.34 -7.21 6.63
CA MET A 120 -3.49 -6.42 7.85
C MET A 120 -2.50 -5.25 7.79
N CYS A 121 -3.00 -4.05 7.47
CA CYS A 121 -2.16 -2.86 7.34
C CYS A 121 -1.91 -2.17 8.68
N LEU A 122 -2.88 -2.25 9.60
CA LEU A 122 -2.81 -1.67 10.94
C LEU A 122 -3.73 -2.50 11.87
N GLY A 123 -3.32 -2.71 13.13
CA GLY A 123 -4.14 -3.42 14.10
C GLY A 123 -5.46 -2.70 14.37
N ASN A 124 -6.55 -3.45 14.50
CA ASN A 124 -7.89 -2.88 14.74
C ASN A 124 -8.01 -2.16 16.09
N ASP A 125 -7.14 -2.49 17.04
CA ASP A 125 -7.04 -1.88 18.36
C ASP A 125 -6.22 -0.59 18.38
N HIS A 126 -5.46 -0.32 17.30
CA HIS A 126 -4.60 0.85 17.22
C HIS A 126 -5.43 2.16 17.28
N PRO A 127 -5.02 3.18 18.08
CA PRO A 127 -5.81 4.40 18.30
C PRO A 127 -6.12 5.18 17.00
N MET A 128 -5.28 5.09 15.99
CA MET A 128 -5.47 5.78 14.70
C MET A 128 -6.17 4.91 13.65
N HIS A 129 -6.56 3.66 13.95
CA HIS A 129 -7.32 2.83 13.01
C HIS A 129 -8.79 3.29 12.97
N MET A 130 -9.21 3.88 11.84
CA MET A 130 -10.54 4.45 11.66
C MET A 130 -11.50 3.54 10.88
N GLY A 131 -11.23 2.26 10.86
CA GLY A 131 -12.07 1.27 10.19
C GLY A 131 -11.73 1.09 8.71
N PHE A 132 -12.75 0.65 7.97
CA PHE A 132 -12.59 0.17 6.60
C PHE A 132 -13.35 1.03 5.58
N GLU A 133 -13.93 2.15 6.00
CA GLU A 133 -14.76 3.01 5.16
C GLU A 133 -14.15 4.42 5.08
N PRO A 134 -13.63 4.83 3.91
CA PRO A 134 -12.91 6.10 3.76
C PRO A 134 -13.83 7.34 3.74
N GLY A 135 -15.08 7.18 3.29
CA GLY A 135 -15.99 8.28 3.03
C GLY A 135 -16.11 9.33 4.13
N PRO A 136 -16.28 8.93 5.41
CA PRO A 136 -16.42 9.89 6.52
C PRO A 136 -15.20 10.78 6.75
N LEU A 137 -13.99 10.33 6.35
CA LEU A 137 -12.74 11.05 6.59
C LEU A 137 -12.30 11.85 5.36
N ILE A 138 -12.35 11.25 4.17
CA ILE A 138 -11.83 11.88 2.95
C ILE A 138 -12.64 13.10 2.48
N LYS A 139 -13.90 13.22 2.90
CA LYS A 139 -14.74 14.38 2.58
C LYS A 139 -14.24 15.68 3.20
N ASP A 140 -13.58 15.58 4.36
CA ASP A 140 -13.09 16.72 5.14
C ASP A 140 -11.54 16.76 5.19
N ALA A 141 -10.88 15.79 4.54
CA ALA A 141 -9.42 15.75 4.46
C ALA A 141 -8.88 16.87 3.57
N ASP A 142 -7.79 17.49 3.98
CA ASP A 142 -7.02 18.46 3.19
C ASP A 142 -5.76 17.83 2.58
N VAL A 143 -5.28 16.71 3.17
CA VAL A 143 -4.22 15.87 2.60
C VAL A 143 -4.63 14.41 2.73
N ILE A 144 -4.56 13.68 1.63
CA ILE A 144 -4.82 12.23 1.56
C ILE A 144 -3.55 11.53 1.09
N LEU A 145 -2.94 10.74 1.96
CA LEU A 145 -1.82 9.86 1.62
C LEU A 145 -2.38 8.46 1.30
N VAL A 146 -2.31 8.08 0.04
CA VAL A 146 -2.69 6.76 -0.44
C VAL A 146 -1.46 5.88 -0.50
N VAL A 147 -1.43 4.80 0.28
CA VAL A 147 -0.29 3.88 0.37
C VAL A 147 -0.71 2.49 -0.10
N ASP A 148 -0.05 1.97 -1.12
CA ASP A 148 -0.30 0.63 -1.67
C ASP A 148 -1.80 0.31 -1.85
N CYS A 149 -2.55 1.26 -2.41
CA CYS A 149 -3.98 1.14 -2.64
C CYS A 149 -4.34 1.52 -4.07
N ASP A 150 -4.78 0.53 -4.84
CA ASP A 150 -5.18 0.70 -6.24
C ASP A 150 -6.49 1.48 -6.39
N VAL A 151 -7.47 1.22 -5.51
CA VAL A 151 -8.78 1.85 -5.48
C VAL A 151 -9.01 2.43 -4.08
N PRO A 152 -8.53 3.66 -3.79
CA PRO A 152 -8.58 4.24 -2.45
C PRO A 152 -9.99 4.65 -2.00
N TRP A 153 -10.91 4.82 -2.94
CA TRP A 153 -12.35 5.09 -2.73
C TRP A 153 -13.13 4.76 -4.00
N ILE A 154 -14.46 4.73 -3.90
CA ILE A 154 -15.34 4.59 -5.07
C ILE A 154 -15.96 5.97 -5.37
N PRO A 155 -15.63 6.63 -6.50
CA PRO A 155 -16.08 8.00 -6.78
C PRO A 155 -17.60 8.20 -6.80
N SER A 156 -18.37 7.17 -7.14
CA SER A 156 -19.84 7.22 -7.11
C SER A 156 -20.45 7.15 -5.71
N LEU A 157 -19.69 6.63 -4.72
CA LEU A 157 -20.15 6.45 -3.34
C LEU A 157 -19.53 7.46 -2.38
N HIS A 158 -18.30 7.89 -2.65
CA HIS A 158 -17.51 8.69 -1.74
C HIS A 158 -17.22 10.06 -2.35
N LYS A 159 -17.58 11.09 -1.60
CA LYS A 159 -17.20 12.46 -1.94
C LYS A 159 -15.86 12.78 -1.30
N VAL A 160 -14.89 13.15 -2.11
CA VAL A 160 -13.59 13.63 -1.68
C VAL A 160 -13.61 15.16 -1.66
N ASN A 161 -12.94 15.76 -0.69
CA ASN A 161 -12.72 17.21 -0.70
C ASN A 161 -11.98 17.60 -2.01
N PRO A 162 -12.56 18.45 -2.86
CA PRO A 162 -11.96 18.80 -4.15
C PRO A 162 -10.63 19.56 -3.99
N ASP A 163 -10.41 20.21 -2.86
CA ASP A 163 -9.19 20.98 -2.56
C ASP A 163 -8.11 20.14 -1.87
N ALA A 164 -8.40 18.86 -1.56
CA ALA A 164 -7.44 17.97 -0.91
C ALA A 164 -6.24 17.71 -1.82
N LYS A 165 -5.04 17.78 -1.23
CA LYS A 165 -3.82 17.27 -1.84
C LYS A 165 -3.77 15.75 -1.73
N VAL A 166 -3.60 15.07 -2.85
CA VAL A 166 -3.53 13.61 -2.92
C VAL A 166 -2.10 13.18 -3.23
N ILE A 167 -1.52 12.40 -2.32
CA ILE A 167 -0.20 11.79 -2.45
C ILE A 167 -0.40 10.29 -2.70
N GLN A 168 0.15 9.78 -3.79
CA GLN A 168 0.15 8.35 -4.10
C GLN A 168 1.54 7.79 -3.81
N LEU A 169 1.65 6.82 -2.92
CA LEU A 169 2.90 6.13 -2.58
C LEU A 169 2.72 4.63 -2.81
N ALA A 170 3.48 4.09 -3.72
CA ALA A 170 3.55 2.65 -4.01
C ALA A 170 4.76 2.36 -4.89
N VAL A 171 5.11 1.09 -5.08
CA VAL A 171 6.10 0.69 -6.09
C VAL A 171 5.66 1.08 -7.51
N ASP A 172 4.35 1.03 -7.77
CA ASP A 172 3.73 1.56 -8.99
C ASP A 172 2.52 2.43 -8.60
N PRO A 173 2.72 3.72 -8.28
CA PRO A 173 1.65 4.59 -7.79
C PRO A 173 0.62 4.94 -8.87
N LEU A 174 0.98 4.78 -10.14
CA LEU A 174 0.07 5.01 -11.27
C LEU A 174 -0.75 3.77 -11.64
N PHE A 175 -0.35 2.59 -11.15
CA PHE A 175 -0.94 1.30 -11.54
C PHE A 175 -0.99 1.18 -13.07
N ALA A 176 0.19 1.28 -13.69
CA ALA A 176 0.40 1.43 -15.13
C ALA A 176 -0.26 0.34 -16.00
N LYS A 177 -0.56 -0.82 -15.42
CA LYS A 177 -1.28 -1.90 -16.10
C LYS A 177 -2.80 -1.73 -16.15
N TYR A 178 -3.36 -0.78 -15.39
CA TYR A 178 -4.80 -0.51 -15.44
C TYR A 178 -5.13 0.37 -16.64
N PRO A 179 -6.07 -0.04 -17.50
CA PRO A 179 -6.40 0.72 -18.70
C PRO A 179 -7.01 2.09 -18.38
N VAL A 180 -7.70 2.19 -17.25
CA VAL A 180 -8.32 3.44 -16.78
C VAL A 180 -8.16 3.50 -15.25
N ARG A 181 -7.57 4.58 -14.75
CA ARG A 181 -7.46 4.90 -13.34
C ARG A 181 -7.56 6.43 -13.17
N GLY A 182 -8.72 6.91 -12.73
CA GLY A 182 -9.07 8.33 -12.68
C GLY A 182 -8.98 8.94 -11.26
N PHE A 183 -8.07 8.45 -10.40
CA PHE A 183 -7.87 9.03 -9.07
C PHE A 183 -6.89 10.20 -9.14
N PRO A 184 -7.14 11.31 -8.40
CA PRO A 184 -6.19 12.42 -8.31
C PRO A 184 -4.84 11.97 -7.79
N SER A 185 -3.78 12.63 -8.24
CA SER A 185 -2.42 12.49 -7.71
C SER A 185 -1.69 13.82 -7.91
N ASP A 186 -1.63 14.62 -6.87
CA ASP A 186 -0.83 15.85 -6.88
C ASP A 186 0.66 15.55 -6.70
N LEU A 187 0.97 14.39 -6.07
CA LEU A 187 2.32 13.88 -5.91
C LEU A 187 2.30 12.35 -6.01
N SER A 188 3.06 11.80 -6.95
CA SER A 188 3.23 10.34 -7.13
C SER A 188 4.65 9.94 -6.73
N ILE A 189 4.79 9.08 -5.73
CA ILE A 189 6.07 8.59 -5.21
C ILE A 189 6.19 7.11 -5.56
N ALA A 190 7.05 6.80 -6.52
CA ALA A 190 7.33 5.41 -6.93
C ALA A 190 8.49 4.87 -6.08
N ALA A 191 8.17 4.08 -5.06
CA ALA A 191 9.15 3.54 -4.12
C ALA A 191 8.62 2.32 -3.36
N ASP A 192 9.52 1.62 -2.67
CA ASP A 192 9.15 0.71 -1.61
C ASP A 192 8.49 1.50 -0.47
N SER A 193 7.24 1.18 -0.20
CA SER A 193 6.41 1.95 0.72
C SER A 193 6.85 1.83 2.19
N GLY A 194 7.41 0.68 2.60
CA GLY A 194 7.94 0.49 3.95
C GLY A 194 9.05 1.50 4.28
N PRO A 195 10.21 1.43 3.61
CA PRO A 195 11.28 2.41 3.79
C PRO A 195 10.85 3.86 3.53
N ALA A 196 9.94 4.08 2.57
CA ALA A 196 9.46 5.43 2.27
C ALA A 196 8.65 6.04 3.42
N LEU A 197 7.83 5.26 4.13
CA LEU A 197 7.12 5.76 5.33
C LEU A 197 8.07 6.04 6.50
N VAL A 198 9.16 5.28 6.65
CA VAL A 198 10.20 5.59 7.63
C VAL A 198 10.85 6.93 7.30
N GLN A 199 11.27 7.15 6.05
CA GLN A 199 11.81 8.44 5.59
C GLN A 199 10.82 9.59 5.77
N LEU A 200 9.53 9.35 5.53
CA LEU A 200 8.48 10.34 5.76
C LEU A 200 8.34 10.68 7.24
N ALA A 201 8.41 9.70 8.13
CA ALA A 201 8.38 9.93 9.57
C ALA A 201 9.57 10.79 10.04
N GLU A 202 10.77 10.50 9.57
CA GLU A 202 11.98 11.29 9.84
C GLU A 202 11.85 12.73 9.33
N ALA A 203 11.32 12.92 8.13
CA ALA A 203 11.10 14.26 7.56
C ALA A 203 10.02 15.05 8.34
N LEU A 204 9.00 14.38 8.87
CA LEU A 204 7.96 15.00 9.71
C LEU A 204 8.48 15.43 11.07
N ASP A 205 9.51 14.77 11.62
CA ASP A 205 10.12 15.15 12.90
C ASP A 205 10.63 16.59 12.90
N GLY A 206 11.23 17.03 11.82
CA GLY A 206 11.67 18.40 11.64
C GLY A 206 10.52 19.43 11.72
N SER A 207 9.27 18.98 11.60
CA SER A 207 8.07 19.84 11.60
C SER A 207 7.12 19.57 12.78
N ALA A 208 7.44 18.63 13.66
CA ALA A 208 6.56 18.18 14.75
C ALA A 208 6.09 19.31 15.67
N ALA A 209 6.95 20.28 15.97
CA ALA A 209 6.61 21.42 16.81
C ALA A 209 5.49 22.29 16.18
N LYS A 210 5.49 22.46 14.85
CA LYS A 210 4.45 23.23 14.14
C LYS A 210 3.12 22.47 14.07
N ALA A 211 3.17 21.17 14.12
CA ALA A 211 1.99 20.29 14.04
C ALA A 211 1.36 19.97 15.40
N SER A 212 1.93 20.41 16.52
CA SER A 212 1.54 19.97 17.88
C SER A 212 0.05 20.15 18.18
N ALA A 213 -0.51 21.33 17.92
CA ALA A 213 -1.94 21.59 18.14
C ALA A 213 -2.84 20.72 17.25
N ARG A 214 -2.46 20.51 16.00
CA ARG A 214 -3.16 19.62 15.09
C ARG A 214 -3.13 18.16 15.58
N ILE A 215 -1.95 17.70 16.05
CA ILE A 215 -1.76 16.35 16.58
C ILE A 215 -2.71 16.10 17.77
N GLU A 216 -2.78 17.03 18.71
CA GLU A 216 -3.67 16.93 19.85
C GLU A 216 -5.15 16.88 19.43
N ASN A 217 -5.56 17.80 18.54
CA ASN A 217 -6.93 17.81 18.00
C ASN A 217 -7.27 16.52 17.22
N SER A 218 -6.33 15.98 16.46
CA SER A 218 -6.53 14.72 15.72
C SER A 218 -6.69 13.54 16.66
N ARG A 219 -5.87 13.44 17.71
CA ARG A 219 -6.02 12.37 18.74
C ARG A 219 -7.37 12.42 19.40
N LYS A 220 -7.83 13.59 19.80
CA LYS A 220 -9.16 13.75 20.38
C LYS A 220 -10.27 13.30 19.44
N ARG A 221 -10.26 13.79 18.19
CA ARG A 221 -11.27 13.39 17.18
C ARG A 221 -11.25 11.89 16.88
N ALA A 222 -10.07 11.28 16.79
CA ALA A 222 -9.96 9.84 16.60
C ALA A 222 -10.52 9.07 17.79
N GLY A 223 -10.25 9.49 19.03
CA GLY A 223 -10.82 8.92 20.24
C GLY A 223 -12.35 9.00 20.27
N ASP A 224 -12.91 10.18 19.99
CA ASP A 224 -14.36 10.40 19.94
C ASP A 224 -15.03 9.54 18.85
N ALA A 225 -14.43 9.46 17.66
CA ALA A 225 -14.94 8.63 16.56
C ALA A 225 -14.94 7.13 16.91
N ARG A 226 -13.89 6.64 17.56
CA ARG A 226 -13.80 5.25 18.03
C ARG A 226 -14.80 4.94 19.13
N ALA A 227 -14.98 5.83 20.10
CA ALA A 227 -15.98 5.66 21.15
C ALA A 227 -17.39 5.54 20.54
N LYS A 228 -17.73 6.44 19.62
CA LYS A 228 -19.02 6.40 18.90
C LYS A 228 -19.19 5.11 18.08
N ALA A 229 -18.14 4.64 17.43
CA ALA A 229 -18.19 3.38 16.66
C ALA A 229 -18.37 2.16 17.59
N ALA A 230 -17.73 2.17 18.75
CA ALA A 230 -17.89 1.12 19.77
C ALA A 230 -19.31 1.06 20.32
N GLU A 231 -19.91 2.21 20.65
CA GLU A 231 -21.31 2.30 21.08
C GLU A 231 -22.26 1.78 20.02
N ALA A 232 -22.11 2.22 18.76
CA ALA A 232 -22.95 1.75 17.66
C ALA A 232 -22.83 0.23 17.44
N ARG A 233 -21.62 -0.33 17.61
CA ARG A 233 -21.39 -1.77 17.53
C ARG A 233 -22.05 -2.52 18.68
N ALA A 234 -21.94 -1.99 19.90
CA ALA A 234 -22.61 -2.58 21.08
C ALA A 234 -24.14 -2.63 20.91
N ASP A 235 -24.74 -1.53 20.41
CA ASP A 235 -26.16 -1.47 20.09
C ASP A 235 -26.57 -2.48 19.01
N GLN A 236 -25.76 -2.67 17.98
CA GLN A 236 -26.03 -3.68 16.95
C GLN A 236 -25.99 -5.10 17.51
N VAL A 237 -24.98 -5.40 18.34
CA VAL A 237 -24.89 -6.71 19.02
C VAL A 237 -26.06 -6.95 19.94
N ALA A 238 -26.48 -5.95 20.74
CA ALA A 238 -27.62 -6.06 21.62
C ALA A 238 -28.93 -6.31 20.84
N LYS A 239 -29.14 -5.63 19.71
CA LYS A 239 -30.31 -5.84 18.85
C LYS A 239 -30.29 -7.23 18.19
N ALA A 240 -29.13 -7.73 17.77
CA ALA A 240 -28.99 -9.07 17.19
C ALA A 240 -29.21 -10.18 18.24
N GLY A 241 -28.80 -9.98 19.50
CA GLY A 241 -29.01 -10.92 20.59
C GLY A 241 -30.46 -10.99 21.09
N ASN A 242 -31.29 -9.98 20.84
CA ASN A 242 -32.71 -9.95 21.22
C ASN A 242 -33.64 -10.48 20.10
N GLY A 243 -33.11 -10.95 19.01
CA GLY A 243 -33.86 -11.48 17.85
C GLY A 243 -33.81 -13.00 17.68
N ALA A 244 -33.39 -13.76 18.72
CA ALA A 244 -33.37 -15.23 18.74
C ALA A 244 -34.47 -15.79 19.61
#